data_89a32a06067fe31bed64226df5aef04d
#
_entry.id   89a32a06067fe31bed64226df5aef04d
#
_cell.length_a   1.000
_cell.length_b   1.000
_cell.length_c   1.000
_cell.angle_alpha   90.00
_cell.angle_beta   90.00
_cell.angle_gamma   90.00
#
_symmetry.space_group_name_H-M   'P 1'
#
loop_
_entity.id
_entity.type
_entity.pdbx_description
1 polymer ?
#
loop_
_entity_poly.entity_id
_entity_poly.type
_entity_poly.pdbx_seq_one_letter_code
_entity_poly.pdbx_strand_id
1 'polypeptide(L)'
;HSQWVPTMFIRFLKSEPEILTKHDLSSHRIAIHAAAPCPVEIKEKMIDWWGPIIHEYYAGTEFNGFVACNSEQWLSHKGTVGQSLLGPIHILDDDQNELPVGDEGTIYFEGPTANGFSYHNDKEKTKGATSKQGYTTLGDIGYLDEEGFLYLTDRKAFMIISGGVNIYPKETEDTLIMHPKVADVAVFGVPNEEMGEEVKAVVQPEDLSLSGEDLEAELMAYCREHISHVKCPKSIDFREELPRHPTGKLYKRLLKDEYWNI
;
A
#
# COMPACT_ATOMS: atom_id res chain seq x y z
N HIS A 1 -12.64 9.28 -19.55
CA HIS A 1 -11.69 8.40 -18.84
C HIS A 1 -10.72 9.27 -18.04
N SER A 2 -10.29 8.72 -16.92
CA SER A 2 -9.30 9.38 -16.05
C SER A 2 -8.43 8.36 -15.35
N GLN A 3 -7.23 8.77 -14.94
CA GLN A 3 -6.31 7.94 -14.18
C GLN A 3 -5.90 8.66 -12.90
N TRP A 4 -5.82 7.91 -11.80
CA TRP A 4 -5.69 8.41 -10.45
C TRP A 4 -4.69 7.61 -9.62
N VAL A 5 -4.21 8.22 -8.57
CA VAL A 5 -3.56 7.52 -7.44
C VAL A 5 -4.42 7.69 -6.19
N PRO A 6 -4.40 6.74 -5.24
CA PRO A 6 -5.29 6.76 -4.08
C PRO A 6 -5.24 8.05 -3.24
N THR A 7 -4.08 8.70 -3.15
CA THR A 7 -3.96 9.99 -2.45
C THR A 7 -4.81 11.11 -3.07
N MET A 8 -5.11 11.05 -4.37
CA MET A 8 -6.01 12.01 -5.01
C MET A 8 -7.47 11.75 -4.58
N PHE A 9 -7.86 10.48 -4.43
CA PHE A 9 -9.18 10.12 -3.89
C PHE A 9 -9.37 10.65 -2.47
N ILE A 10 -8.36 10.45 -1.60
CA ILE A 10 -8.38 10.94 -0.22
C ILE A 10 -8.56 12.46 -0.20
N ARG A 11 -7.79 13.20 -1.01
CA ARG A 11 -7.89 14.66 -1.11
C ARG A 11 -9.27 15.11 -1.60
N PHE A 12 -9.84 14.44 -2.59
CA PHE A 12 -11.21 14.73 -3.01
C PHE A 12 -12.22 14.53 -1.87
N LEU A 13 -12.20 13.37 -1.21
CA LEU A 13 -13.14 13.06 -0.14
C LEU A 13 -13.01 13.97 1.09
N LYS A 14 -11.87 14.62 1.27
CA LYS A 14 -11.62 15.64 2.30
C LYS A 14 -11.98 17.08 1.86
N SER A 15 -12.32 17.27 0.57
CA SER A 15 -12.75 18.58 0.07
C SER A 15 -14.14 18.95 0.60
N GLU A 16 -14.44 20.26 0.60
CA GLU A 16 -15.76 20.75 0.97
C GLU A 16 -16.87 20.10 0.13
N PRO A 17 -18.00 19.70 0.73
CA PRO A 17 -19.08 19.00 0.02
C PRO A 17 -19.62 19.73 -1.22
N GLU A 18 -19.58 21.06 -1.22
CA GLU A 18 -19.97 21.89 -2.36
C GLU A 18 -19.08 21.68 -3.58
N ILE A 19 -17.80 21.36 -3.37
CA ILE A 19 -16.86 21.05 -4.46
C ILE A 19 -17.22 19.72 -5.10
N LEU A 20 -17.58 18.72 -4.31
CA LEU A 20 -17.91 17.38 -4.78
C LEU A 20 -19.19 17.35 -5.63
N THR A 21 -20.12 18.24 -5.36
CA THR A 21 -21.41 18.33 -6.05
C THR A 21 -21.49 19.40 -7.14
N LYS A 22 -20.41 20.18 -7.32
CA LYS A 22 -20.37 21.35 -8.21
C LYS A 22 -20.50 21.01 -9.69
N HIS A 23 -20.06 19.84 -10.11
CA HIS A 23 -19.94 19.47 -11.51
C HIS A 23 -20.77 18.23 -11.84
N ASP A 24 -21.35 18.23 -13.04
CA ASP A 24 -22.00 17.04 -13.60
C ASP A 24 -20.91 16.04 -14.07
N LEU A 25 -20.87 14.89 -13.43
CA LEU A 25 -19.93 13.81 -13.75
C LEU A 25 -20.56 12.68 -14.60
N SER A 26 -21.77 12.85 -15.11
CA SER A 26 -22.52 11.81 -15.85
C SER A 26 -21.81 11.32 -17.12
N SER A 27 -20.91 12.12 -17.68
CA SER A 27 -20.06 11.73 -18.83
C SER A 27 -18.81 10.92 -18.44
N HIS A 28 -18.48 10.84 -17.14
CA HIS A 28 -17.33 10.11 -16.63
C HIS A 28 -17.66 8.60 -16.59
N ARG A 29 -17.00 7.80 -17.42
CA ARG A 29 -17.35 6.39 -17.62
C ARG A 29 -16.36 5.40 -17.06
N ILE A 30 -15.10 5.77 -16.96
CA ILE A 30 -14.01 4.92 -16.48
C ILE A 30 -13.04 5.78 -15.69
N ALA A 31 -12.81 5.41 -14.44
CA ALA A 31 -11.75 5.91 -13.58
C ALA A 31 -10.81 4.76 -13.24
N ILE A 32 -9.54 4.90 -13.54
CA ILE A 32 -8.55 3.86 -13.26
C ILE A 32 -7.63 4.36 -12.16
N HIS A 33 -7.38 3.56 -11.13
CA HIS A 33 -6.33 3.88 -10.15
C HIS A 33 -5.32 2.74 -10.02
N ALA A 34 -4.11 3.11 -9.61
CA ALA A 34 -2.98 2.21 -9.41
C ALA A 34 -1.86 2.88 -8.63
N ALA A 35 -0.67 2.28 -8.63
CA ALA A 35 0.60 2.78 -8.10
C ALA A 35 0.75 2.73 -6.58
N ALA A 36 -0.33 2.66 -5.81
CA ALA A 36 -0.31 2.48 -4.37
C ALA A 36 -1.57 1.72 -3.92
N PRO A 37 -1.56 1.04 -2.78
CA PRO A 37 -2.75 0.47 -2.18
C PRO A 37 -3.80 1.57 -1.89
N CYS A 38 -5.07 1.25 -2.14
CA CYS A 38 -6.18 2.13 -1.84
C CYS A 38 -6.90 1.62 -0.58
N PRO A 39 -7.03 2.44 0.49
CA PRO A 39 -7.79 2.03 1.67
C PRO A 39 -9.23 1.66 1.29
N VAL A 40 -9.75 0.59 1.90
CA VAL A 40 -11.08 0.04 1.56
C VAL A 40 -12.16 1.09 1.67
N GLU A 41 -12.19 1.84 2.77
CA GLU A 41 -13.19 2.88 3.02
C GLU A 41 -13.13 4.02 1.98
N ILE A 42 -11.92 4.39 1.55
CA ILE A 42 -11.73 5.42 0.51
C ILE A 42 -12.32 4.95 -0.81
N LYS A 43 -12.03 3.71 -1.21
CA LYS A 43 -12.55 3.18 -2.48
C LYS A 43 -14.06 2.98 -2.45
N GLU A 44 -14.63 2.54 -1.32
CA GLU A 44 -16.09 2.49 -1.13
C GLU A 44 -16.74 3.86 -1.32
N LYS A 45 -16.25 4.89 -0.61
CA LYS A 45 -16.77 6.26 -0.73
C LYS A 45 -16.65 6.81 -2.16
N MET A 46 -15.57 6.47 -2.87
CA MET A 46 -15.40 6.89 -4.25
C MET A 46 -16.38 6.18 -5.19
N ILE A 47 -16.66 4.88 -4.98
CA ILE A 47 -17.67 4.13 -5.74
C ILE A 47 -19.06 4.68 -5.45
N ASP A 48 -19.37 5.00 -4.20
CA ASP A 48 -20.65 5.61 -3.81
C ASP A 48 -20.86 6.96 -4.50
N TRP A 49 -19.80 7.76 -4.62
CA TRP A 49 -19.86 9.08 -5.27
C TRP A 49 -19.89 9.02 -6.79
N TRP A 50 -18.97 8.25 -7.40
CA TRP A 50 -18.82 8.22 -8.87
C TRP A 50 -19.61 7.11 -9.56
N GLY A 51 -20.18 6.17 -8.80
CA GLY A 51 -20.76 4.94 -9.30
C GLY A 51 -19.70 3.86 -9.58
N PRO A 52 -20.12 2.69 -10.09
CA PRO A 52 -19.26 1.52 -10.28
C PRO A 52 -18.39 1.63 -11.56
N ILE A 53 -17.71 2.76 -11.72
CA ILE A 53 -16.84 3.06 -12.87
C ILE A 53 -15.34 2.96 -12.54
N ILE A 54 -15.01 2.59 -11.30
CA ILE A 54 -13.63 2.54 -10.82
C ILE A 54 -13.03 1.18 -11.15
N HIS A 55 -11.88 1.22 -11.78
CA HIS A 55 -11.03 0.07 -12.07
C HIS A 55 -9.71 0.21 -11.33
N GLU A 56 -9.16 -0.91 -10.90
CA GLU A 56 -7.85 -0.98 -10.29
C GLU A 56 -6.96 -1.92 -11.06
N TYR A 57 -5.66 -1.60 -11.14
CA TYR A 57 -4.67 -2.58 -11.54
C TYR A 57 -3.43 -2.54 -10.63
N TYR A 58 -2.83 -3.72 -10.47
CA TYR A 58 -1.55 -3.92 -9.83
C TYR A 58 -0.57 -4.54 -10.83
N ALA A 59 0.54 -3.85 -11.08
CA ALA A 59 1.59 -4.28 -11.98
C ALA A 59 2.91 -3.55 -11.66
N GLY A 60 4.03 -4.13 -12.09
CA GLY A 60 5.33 -3.48 -12.08
C GLY A 60 5.78 -3.07 -13.49
N THR A 61 6.71 -2.12 -13.55
CA THR A 61 7.38 -1.74 -14.81
C THR A 61 8.25 -2.87 -15.36
N GLU A 62 8.55 -3.86 -14.54
CA GLU A 62 9.23 -5.11 -14.88
C GLU A 62 8.41 -6.01 -15.81
N PHE A 63 7.12 -5.77 -15.92
CA PHE A 63 6.18 -6.51 -16.78
C PHE A 63 6.10 -8.01 -16.47
N ASN A 64 6.31 -8.39 -15.22
CA ASN A 64 6.29 -9.78 -14.77
C ASN A 64 4.89 -10.31 -14.42
N GLY A 65 3.91 -9.42 -14.23
CA GLY A 65 2.51 -9.76 -13.97
C GLY A 65 1.59 -8.56 -14.18
N PHE A 66 0.31 -8.83 -14.37
CA PHE A 66 -0.73 -7.81 -14.46
C PHE A 66 -2.02 -8.33 -13.81
N VAL A 67 -2.44 -7.66 -12.75
CA VAL A 67 -3.63 -7.99 -11.96
C VAL A 67 -4.61 -6.83 -12.07
N ALA A 68 -5.90 -7.09 -12.21
CA ALA A 68 -6.89 -6.02 -12.30
C ALA A 68 -8.26 -6.45 -11.79
N CYS A 69 -9.05 -5.47 -11.37
CA CYS A 69 -10.47 -5.62 -11.08
C CYS A 69 -11.28 -4.39 -11.48
N ASN A 70 -12.56 -4.60 -11.69
CA ASN A 70 -13.56 -3.55 -11.81
C ASN A 70 -14.29 -3.34 -10.46
N SER A 71 -15.18 -2.35 -10.40
CA SER A 71 -15.94 -2.04 -9.19
C SER A 71 -16.83 -3.19 -8.69
N GLU A 72 -17.44 -3.97 -9.59
CA GLU A 72 -18.33 -5.09 -9.21
C GLU A 72 -17.54 -6.21 -8.55
N GLN A 73 -16.42 -6.60 -9.14
CA GLN A 73 -15.48 -7.58 -8.59
C GLN A 73 -14.95 -7.10 -7.24
N TRP A 74 -14.56 -5.83 -7.16
CA TRP A 74 -14.01 -5.27 -5.93
C TRP A 74 -15.04 -5.21 -4.81
N LEU A 75 -16.30 -4.84 -5.08
CA LEU A 75 -17.37 -4.82 -4.07
C LEU A 75 -17.67 -6.19 -3.48
N SER A 76 -17.49 -7.26 -4.28
CA SER A 76 -17.62 -8.64 -3.81
C SER A 76 -16.39 -9.11 -3.03
N HIS A 77 -15.20 -8.55 -3.33
CA HIS A 77 -13.90 -8.93 -2.77
C HIS A 77 -13.17 -7.68 -2.26
N LYS A 78 -13.73 -7.02 -1.23
CA LYS A 78 -13.21 -5.76 -0.70
C LYS A 78 -11.76 -5.86 -0.26
N GLY A 79 -10.93 -4.92 -0.71
CA GLY A 79 -9.49 -4.88 -0.43
C GLY A 79 -8.62 -5.62 -1.45
N THR A 80 -9.22 -6.37 -2.38
CA THR A 80 -8.47 -7.01 -3.47
C THR A 80 -7.90 -6.00 -4.46
N VAL A 81 -6.81 -6.36 -5.12
CA VAL A 81 -6.30 -5.69 -6.32
C VAL A 81 -6.74 -6.39 -7.62
N GLY A 82 -7.50 -7.49 -7.49
CA GLY A 82 -8.12 -8.22 -8.60
C GLY A 82 -7.56 -9.60 -8.86
N GLN A 83 -7.79 -10.09 -10.07
CA GLN A 83 -7.29 -11.37 -10.55
C GLN A 83 -6.23 -11.16 -11.61
N SER A 84 -5.34 -12.15 -11.78
CA SER A 84 -4.29 -12.10 -12.78
C SER A 84 -4.86 -12.17 -14.19
N LEU A 85 -4.37 -11.29 -15.07
CA LEU A 85 -4.66 -11.28 -16.50
C LEU A 85 -3.50 -11.86 -17.34
N LEU A 86 -2.33 -12.12 -16.73
CA LEU A 86 -1.12 -12.55 -17.41
C LEU A 86 -0.45 -13.73 -16.67
N GLY A 87 -1.11 -14.90 -16.71
CA GLY A 87 -0.58 -16.13 -16.11
C GLY A 87 -0.86 -16.29 -14.61
N PRO A 88 -0.47 -17.42 -14.04
CA PRO A 88 -0.70 -17.73 -12.62
C PRO A 88 0.08 -16.84 -11.67
N ILE A 89 -0.49 -16.67 -10.46
CA ILE A 89 0.18 -16.09 -9.31
C ILE A 89 0.48 -17.23 -8.33
N HIS A 90 1.67 -17.19 -7.73
CA HIS A 90 2.12 -18.11 -6.69
C HIS A 90 2.44 -17.32 -5.43
N ILE A 91 2.02 -17.83 -4.29
CA ILE A 91 2.36 -17.27 -2.97
C ILE A 91 3.37 -18.22 -2.34
N LEU A 92 4.60 -17.73 -2.10
CA LEU A 92 5.69 -18.57 -1.62
C LEU A 92 6.18 -18.11 -0.24
N ASP A 93 6.57 -19.09 0.60
CA ASP A 93 7.30 -18.85 1.85
C ASP A 93 8.76 -18.42 1.62
N ASP A 94 9.53 -18.21 2.70
CA ASP A 94 10.94 -17.84 2.61
C ASP A 94 11.83 -18.97 2.07
N ASP A 95 11.40 -20.23 2.17
CA ASP A 95 12.06 -21.39 1.58
C ASP A 95 11.64 -21.63 0.13
N GLN A 96 10.76 -20.78 -0.42
CA GLN A 96 10.19 -20.83 -1.78
C GLN A 96 9.31 -22.07 -2.02
N ASN A 97 8.61 -22.54 -0.99
CA ASN A 97 7.53 -23.50 -1.11
C ASN A 97 6.21 -22.77 -1.30
N GLU A 98 5.30 -23.38 -2.07
CA GLU A 98 3.98 -22.81 -2.29
C GLU A 98 3.12 -22.90 -1.03
N LEU A 99 2.49 -21.78 -0.66
CA LEU A 99 1.62 -21.69 0.50
C LEU A 99 0.16 -22.03 0.14
N PRO A 100 -0.62 -22.55 1.09
CA PRO A 100 -2.06 -22.73 0.91
C PRO A 100 -2.79 -21.43 0.60
N VAL A 101 -3.93 -21.53 -0.06
CA VAL A 101 -4.85 -20.41 -0.29
C VAL A 101 -5.23 -19.76 1.06
N GLY A 102 -5.17 -18.45 1.12
CA GLY A 102 -5.43 -17.65 2.31
C GLY A 102 -4.21 -17.36 3.17
N ASP A 103 -3.10 -18.10 2.99
CA ASP A 103 -1.86 -17.83 3.72
C ASP A 103 -1.04 -16.72 3.06
N GLU A 104 -0.45 -15.85 3.89
CA GLU A 104 0.37 -14.74 3.43
C GLU A 104 1.80 -15.16 3.12
N GLY A 105 2.31 -14.71 1.96
CA GLY A 105 3.69 -14.94 1.54
C GLY A 105 4.14 -13.98 0.45
N THR A 106 5.34 -14.21 -0.08
CA THR A 106 5.85 -13.41 -1.19
C THR A 106 5.11 -13.74 -2.48
N ILE A 107 4.63 -12.71 -3.16
CA ILE A 107 3.89 -12.82 -4.42
C ILE A 107 4.88 -13.04 -5.57
N TYR A 108 4.68 -14.11 -6.32
CA TYR A 108 5.41 -14.43 -7.54
C TYR A 108 4.47 -14.57 -8.73
N PHE A 109 4.97 -14.22 -9.90
CA PHE A 109 4.25 -14.31 -11.17
C PHE A 109 4.91 -15.35 -12.08
N GLU A 110 4.12 -16.26 -12.62
CA GLU A 110 4.47 -17.10 -13.75
C GLU A 110 3.97 -16.41 -15.02
N GLY A 111 4.72 -15.43 -15.50
CA GLY A 111 4.30 -14.58 -16.60
C GLY A 111 5.11 -14.79 -17.88
N PRO A 112 4.70 -14.17 -19.00
CA PRO A 112 5.39 -14.29 -20.29
C PRO A 112 6.83 -13.77 -20.26
N THR A 113 7.20 -13.03 -19.23
CA THR A 113 8.55 -12.51 -19.00
C THR A 113 9.40 -13.35 -18.06
N ALA A 114 8.92 -14.49 -17.59
CA ALA A 114 9.68 -15.41 -16.72
C ALA A 114 11.07 -15.78 -17.29
N ASN A 115 11.29 -15.58 -18.57
CA ASN A 115 12.55 -15.85 -19.25
C ASN A 115 13.34 -14.60 -19.68
N GLY A 116 12.92 -13.36 -19.34
CA GLY A 116 13.51 -12.19 -19.98
C GLY A 116 13.66 -10.92 -19.14
N PHE A 117 13.19 -10.90 -17.91
CA PHE A 117 13.35 -9.73 -17.06
C PHE A 117 14.70 -9.73 -16.35
N SER A 118 15.39 -8.61 -16.36
CA SER A 118 16.62 -8.41 -15.58
C SER A 118 16.78 -6.94 -15.20
N TYR A 119 17.22 -6.66 -13.98
CA TYR A 119 17.65 -5.33 -13.59
C TYR A 119 18.96 -4.95 -14.26
N HIS A 120 19.00 -3.77 -14.85
CA HIS A 120 20.17 -3.31 -15.58
C HIS A 120 21.40 -3.22 -14.66
N ASN A 121 22.48 -3.92 -15.04
CA ASN A 121 23.74 -4.01 -14.30
C ASN A 121 23.63 -4.50 -12.84
N ASP A 122 22.51 -5.13 -12.44
CA ASP A 122 22.30 -5.65 -11.09
C ASP A 122 21.86 -7.12 -11.11
N LYS A 123 22.85 -8.00 -11.21
CA LYS A 123 22.63 -9.46 -11.26
C LYS A 123 22.11 -10.02 -9.95
N GLU A 124 22.56 -9.48 -8.82
CA GLU A 124 22.14 -9.95 -7.50
C GLU A 124 20.68 -9.62 -7.25
N LYS A 125 20.25 -8.40 -7.59
CA LYS A 125 18.85 -8.01 -7.51
C LYS A 125 17.96 -8.84 -8.44
N THR A 126 18.43 -9.11 -9.66
CA THR A 126 17.73 -9.98 -10.62
C THR A 126 17.55 -11.38 -10.06
N LYS A 127 18.63 -11.96 -9.49
CA LYS A 127 18.59 -13.28 -8.85
C LYS A 127 17.64 -13.30 -7.65
N GLY A 128 17.67 -12.27 -6.80
CA GLY A 128 16.77 -12.12 -5.65
C GLY A 128 15.29 -11.94 -6.03
N ALA A 129 15.01 -11.49 -7.26
CA ALA A 129 13.66 -11.34 -7.79
C ALA A 129 13.15 -12.56 -8.58
N THR A 130 13.90 -13.66 -8.58
CA THR A 130 13.55 -14.90 -9.31
C THR A 130 13.57 -16.10 -8.37
N SER A 131 12.50 -16.88 -8.34
CA SER A 131 12.39 -18.09 -7.53
C SER A 131 13.17 -19.26 -8.13
N LYS A 132 13.30 -20.36 -7.37
CA LYS A 132 13.89 -21.64 -7.86
C LYS A 132 13.14 -22.22 -9.05
N GLN A 133 11.82 -21.96 -9.13
CA GLN A 133 10.94 -22.41 -10.22
C GLN A 133 11.00 -21.49 -11.44
N GLY A 134 11.68 -20.34 -11.36
CA GLY A 134 11.78 -19.34 -12.41
C GLY A 134 10.65 -18.28 -12.39
N TYR A 135 9.81 -18.28 -11.35
CA TYR A 135 8.80 -17.24 -11.16
C TYR A 135 9.45 -15.94 -10.73
N THR A 136 8.85 -14.80 -11.07
CA THR A 136 9.40 -13.48 -10.77
C THR A 136 8.55 -12.70 -9.78
N THR A 137 9.19 -11.88 -8.94
CA THR A 137 8.51 -11.10 -7.88
C THR A 137 8.85 -9.61 -7.96
N LEU A 138 7.92 -8.77 -7.49
CA LEU A 138 8.13 -7.35 -7.20
C LEU A 138 8.55 -7.12 -5.74
N GLY A 139 8.58 -8.19 -4.91
CA GLY A 139 8.89 -8.13 -3.50
C GLY A 139 7.71 -7.69 -2.63
N ASP A 140 6.50 -7.80 -3.15
CA ASP A 140 5.27 -7.54 -2.40
C ASP A 140 4.82 -8.83 -1.68
N ILE A 141 4.17 -8.66 -0.52
CA ILE A 141 3.58 -9.72 0.30
C ILE A 141 2.06 -9.65 0.12
N GLY A 142 1.44 -10.82 0.09
CA GLY A 142 -0.01 -10.93 0.00
C GLY A 142 -0.49 -12.37 -0.02
N TYR A 143 -1.76 -12.56 -0.32
CA TYR A 143 -2.39 -13.87 -0.40
C TYR A 143 -3.44 -13.90 -1.52
N LEU A 144 -3.83 -15.12 -1.92
CA LEU A 144 -4.96 -15.38 -2.82
C LEU A 144 -6.13 -15.91 -2.00
N ASP A 145 -7.34 -15.51 -2.36
CA ASP A 145 -8.55 -16.18 -1.86
C ASP A 145 -8.92 -17.43 -2.71
N GLU A 146 -9.98 -18.12 -2.29
CA GLU A 146 -10.45 -19.35 -2.98
C GLU A 146 -10.90 -19.09 -4.43
N GLU A 147 -11.26 -17.86 -4.80
CA GLU A 147 -11.67 -17.45 -6.13
C GLU A 147 -10.49 -16.90 -6.97
N GLY A 148 -9.28 -16.85 -6.40
CA GLY A 148 -8.06 -16.40 -7.07
C GLY A 148 -7.92 -14.88 -7.14
N PHE A 149 -8.62 -14.14 -6.29
CA PHE A 149 -8.38 -12.71 -6.10
C PHE A 149 -7.15 -12.48 -5.23
N LEU A 150 -6.31 -11.53 -5.64
CA LEU A 150 -5.07 -11.17 -4.94
C LEU A 150 -5.34 -10.02 -3.96
N TYR A 151 -4.81 -10.18 -2.75
CA TYR A 151 -4.79 -9.16 -1.71
C TYR A 151 -3.36 -8.80 -1.36
N LEU A 152 -3.04 -7.51 -1.36
CA LEU A 152 -1.72 -7.01 -0.98
C LEU A 152 -1.69 -6.68 0.51
N THR A 153 -0.77 -7.28 1.23
CA THR A 153 -0.52 -6.94 2.65
C THR A 153 0.44 -5.76 2.76
N ASP A 154 1.67 -5.89 2.25
CA ASP A 154 2.68 -4.82 2.20
C ASP A 154 3.86 -5.21 1.30
N ARG A 155 4.92 -4.39 1.34
CA ARG A 155 6.23 -4.72 0.75
C ARG A 155 7.16 -5.37 1.75
N LYS A 156 7.77 -6.48 1.38
CA LYS A 156 8.76 -7.18 2.22
C LYS A 156 9.87 -6.23 2.72
N ALA A 157 10.29 -5.27 1.90
CA ALA A 157 11.33 -4.29 2.22
C ALA A 157 10.93 -3.28 3.32
N PHE A 158 9.64 -3.12 3.61
CA PHE A 158 9.13 -2.21 4.65
C PHE A 158 8.57 -2.93 5.87
N MET A 159 8.53 -4.26 5.84
CA MET A 159 8.14 -5.04 7.00
C MET A 159 9.03 -4.67 8.21
N ILE A 160 8.41 -4.40 9.33
CA ILE A 160 9.06 -4.03 10.60
C ILE A 160 9.17 -5.30 11.43
N ILE A 161 10.36 -5.60 11.95
CA ILE A 161 10.58 -6.76 12.82
C ILE A 161 10.78 -6.24 14.24
N SER A 162 9.70 -6.24 15.02
CA SER A 162 9.69 -5.73 16.40
C SER A 162 9.51 -6.89 17.39
N GLY A 163 10.52 -7.19 18.20
CA GLY A 163 10.48 -8.28 19.18
C GLY A 163 10.14 -9.64 18.56
N GLY A 164 10.56 -9.90 17.32
CA GLY A 164 10.27 -11.13 16.58
C GLY A 164 8.87 -11.17 15.93
N VAL A 165 8.11 -10.10 16.01
CA VAL A 165 6.80 -9.97 15.35
C VAL A 165 6.97 -9.20 14.03
N ASN A 166 6.44 -9.78 12.95
CA ASN A 166 6.37 -9.11 11.65
C ASN A 166 5.19 -8.14 11.65
N ILE A 167 5.47 -6.84 11.46
CA ILE A 167 4.47 -5.79 11.41
C ILE A 167 4.51 -5.15 10.02
N TYR A 168 3.36 -5.10 9.37
CA TYR A 168 3.20 -4.48 8.07
C TYR A 168 2.69 -3.04 8.24
N PRO A 169 3.49 -2.03 7.85
CA PRO A 169 3.17 -0.60 8.02
C PRO A 169 1.85 -0.16 7.41
N LYS A 170 1.43 -0.80 6.33
CA LYS A 170 0.24 -0.41 5.56
C LYS A 170 -1.02 -0.28 6.42
N GLU A 171 -1.28 -1.20 7.34
CA GLU A 171 -2.48 -1.16 8.19
C GLU A 171 -2.50 0.09 9.09
N THR A 172 -1.32 0.47 9.60
CA THR A 172 -1.16 1.70 10.40
C THR A 172 -1.31 2.95 9.53
N GLU A 173 -0.75 2.94 8.30
CA GLU A 173 -0.92 4.03 7.34
C GLU A 173 -2.38 4.20 6.94
N ASP A 174 -3.07 3.10 6.59
CA ASP A 174 -4.49 3.10 6.21
C ASP A 174 -5.37 3.64 7.37
N THR A 175 -5.01 3.34 8.61
CA THR A 175 -5.71 3.87 9.79
C THR A 175 -5.46 5.36 9.96
N LEU A 176 -4.20 5.79 10.01
CA LEU A 176 -3.85 7.19 10.27
C LEU A 176 -4.35 8.15 9.19
N ILE A 177 -4.33 7.74 7.93
CA ILE A 177 -4.78 8.59 6.81
C ILE A 177 -6.29 8.90 6.88
N MET A 178 -7.07 8.06 7.57
CA MET A 178 -8.50 8.29 7.77
C MET A 178 -8.79 9.37 8.81
N HIS A 179 -7.81 9.73 9.64
CA HIS A 179 -7.98 10.78 10.64
C HIS A 179 -8.14 12.16 9.98
N PRO A 180 -9.12 12.99 10.40
CA PRO A 180 -9.42 14.27 9.74
C PRO A 180 -8.24 15.24 9.68
N LYS A 181 -7.34 15.18 10.67
CA LYS A 181 -6.19 16.10 10.78
C LYS A 181 -4.93 15.62 10.04
N VAL A 182 -4.99 14.47 9.36
CA VAL A 182 -3.84 13.86 8.64
C VAL A 182 -4.00 14.05 7.15
N ALA A 183 -3.12 14.80 6.51
CA ALA A 183 -3.11 14.97 5.05
C ALA A 183 -2.37 13.83 4.35
N ASP A 184 -1.29 13.32 4.97
CA ASP A 184 -0.47 12.22 4.45
C ASP A 184 0.30 11.56 5.60
N VAL A 185 0.74 10.30 5.40
CA VAL A 185 1.45 9.55 6.41
C VAL A 185 2.41 8.52 5.80
N ALA A 186 3.55 8.33 6.44
CA ALA A 186 4.47 7.24 6.19
C ALA A 186 4.76 6.50 7.50
N VAL A 187 4.70 5.18 7.47
CA VAL A 187 5.03 4.32 8.61
C VAL A 187 6.16 3.36 8.23
N PHE A 188 7.14 3.23 9.10
CA PHE A 188 8.30 2.33 8.91
C PHE A 188 8.95 1.98 10.24
N GLY A 189 9.83 0.98 10.23
CA GLY A 189 10.63 0.61 11.38
C GLY A 189 11.82 1.54 11.57
N VAL A 190 12.06 1.94 12.82
CA VAL A 190 13.28 2.61 13.24
C VAL A 190 14.03 1.73 14.26
N PRO A 191 15.37 1.90 14.41
CA PRO A 191 16.13 1.10 15.35
C PRO A 191 15.62 1.21 16.79
N ASN A 192 15.50 0.08 17.48
CA ASN A 192 15.19 -0.02 18.90
C ASN A 192 16.12 -1.04 19.55
N GLU A 193 16.80 -0.67 20.63
CA GLU A 193 17.84 -1.51 21.28
C GLU A 193 17.29 -2.83 21.83
N GLU A 194 16.05 -2.84 22.32
CA GLU A 194 15.45 -4.01 22.95
C GLU A 194 14.69 -4.89 21.93
N MET A 195 13.96 -4.26 21.01
CA MET A 195 13.04 -4.94 20.11
C MET A 195 13.60 -5.14 18.69
N GLY A 196 14.79 -4.62 18.39
CA GLY A 196 15.39 -4.56 17.07
C GLY A 196 14.86 -3.38 16.27
N GLU A 197 13.56 -3.38 15.97
CA GLU A 197 12.87 -2.24 15.38
C GLU A 197 11.63 -1.87 16.20
N GLU A 198 11.20 -0.62 16.09
CA GLU A 198 9.90 -0.14 16.56
C GLU A 198 9.16 0.63 15.47
N VAL A 199 7.82 0.68 15.60
CA VAL A 199 6.95 1.35 14.64
C VAL A 199 7.05 2.86 14.81
N LYS A 200 7.44 3.57 13.77
CA LYS A 200 7.51 5.03 13.68
C LYS A 200 6.54 5.53 12.61
N ALA A 201 5.76 6.56 12.92
CA ALA A 201 4.99 7.29 11.93
C ALA A 201 5.60 8.67 11.67
N VAL A 202 5.58 9.11 10.42
CA VAL A 202 5.85 10.50 10.01
C VAL A 202 4.59 11.01 9.34
N VAL A 203 3.99 12.03 9.91
CA VAL A 203 2.69 12.56 9.53
C VAL A 203 2.83 13.95 8.91
N GLN A 204 2.19 14.15 7.79
CA GLN A 204 1.87 15.48 7.25
C GLN A 204 0.48 15.84 7.76
N PRO A 205 0.33 16.81 8.68
CA PRO A 205 -0.97 17.25 9.13
C PRO A 205 -1.66 18.12 8.09
N GLU A 206 -3.00 18.22 8.14
CA GLU A 206 -3.77 19.17 7.30
C GLU A 206 -3.42 20.63 7.65
N ASP A 207 -3.11 20.90 8.91
CA ASP A 207 -2.62 22.19 9.42
C ASP A 207 -1.38 21.96 10.27
N LEU A 208 -0.24 22.42 9.79
CA LEU A 208 1.06 22.27 10.47
C LEU A 208 1.07 22.93 11.86
N SER A 209 0.24 23.95 12.09
CA SER A 209 0.14 24.62 13.40
C SER A 209 -0.39 23.71 14.51
N LEU A 210 -1.04 22.58 14.15
CA LEU A 210 -1.52 21.59 15.10
C LEU A 210 -0.44 20.60 15.54
N SER A 211 0.73 20.63 14.91
CA SER A 211 1.84 19.71 15.22
C SER A 211 2.32 19.87 16.65
N GLY A 212 2.50 18.77 17.36
CA GLY A 212 2.99 18.75 18.72
C GLY A 212 2.45 17.58 19.54
N GLU A 213 2.75 17.57 20.83
CA GLU A 213 2.43 16.49 21.76
C GLU A 213 0.92 16.16 21.82
N ASP A 214 0.06 17.19 21.71
CA ASP A 214 -1.40 17.00 21.75
C ASP A 214 -1.90 16.21 20.53
N LEU A 215 -1.44 16.56 19.30
CA LEU A 215 -1.81 15.84 18.10
C LEU A 215 -1.17 14.43 18.07
N GLU A 216 0.07 14.29 18.52
CA GLU A 216 0.71 12.97 18.65
C GLU A 216 -0.12 12.05 19.56
N ALA A 217 -0.49 12.54 20.75
CA ALA A 217 -1.30 11.78 21.70
C ALA A 217 -2.68 11.38 21.11
N GLU A 218 -3.33 12.30 20.39
CA GLU A 218 -4.61 12.07 19.72
C GLU A 218 -4.49 10.98 18.65
N LEU A 219 -3.48 11.07 17.78
CA LEU A 219 -3.27 10.08 16.71
C LEU A 219 -2.86 8.70 17.25
N MET A 220 -2.05 8.67 18.32
CA MET A 220 -1.72 7.42 18.99
C MET A 220 -2.94 6.77 19.66
N ALA A 221 -3.81 7.56 20.27
CA ALA A 221 -5.07 7.08 20.82
C ALA A 221 -5.98 6.53 19.71
N TYR A 222 -6.10 7.26 18.61
CA TYR A 222 -6.86 6.84 17.44
C TYR A 222 -6.36 5.49 16.89
N CYS A 223 -5.06 5.29 16.76
CA CYS A 223 -4.51 3.99 16.35
C CYS A 223 -4.90 2.87 17.32
N ARG A 224 -4.83 3.10 18.65
CA ARG A 224 -5.14 2.08 19.66
C ARG A 224 -6.61 1.64 19.66
N GLU A 225 -7.50 2.50 19.18
CA GLU A 225 -8.93 2.19 19.03
C GLU A 225 -9.25 1.36 17.78
N HIS A 226 -8.38 1.43 16.74
CA HIS A 226 -8.69 0.86 15.43
C HIS A 226 -7.83 -0.35 15.05
N ILE A 227 -6.60 -0.43 15.58
CA ILE A 227 -5.66 -1.52 15.25
C ILE A 227 -5.02 -2.13 16.50
N SER A 228 -4.42 -3.30 16.34
CA SER A 228 -3.69 -3.98 17.39
C SER A 228 -2.55 -3.13 17.95
N HIS A 229 -2.37 -3.09 19.27
CA HIS A 229 -1.35 -2.29 19.97
C HIS A 229 0.08 -2.51 19.47
N VAL A 230 0.39 -3.72 18.99
CA VAL A 230 1.73 -4.03 18.47
C VAL A 230 2.01 -3.28 17.17
N LYS A 231 0.98 -2.94 16.41
CA LYS A 231 1.06 -2.19 15.14
C LYS A 231 1.00 -0.68 15.34
N CYS A 232 0.58 -0.20 16.52
CA CYS A 232 0.53 1.23 16.81
C CYS A 232 1.94 1.84 16.83
N PRO A 233 2.12 3.06 16.29
CA PRO A 233 3.40 3.74 16.37
C PRO A 233 3.80 4.00 17.82
N LYS A 234 5.09 3.96 18.09
CA LYS A 234 5.68 4.30 19.39
C LYS A 234 5.97 5.79 19.50
N SER A 235 6.13 6.45 18.36
CA SER A 235 6.32 7.89 18.26
C SER A 235 5.85 8.39 16.89
N ILE A 236 5.47 9.67 16.84
CA ILE A 236 5.02 10.34 15.62
C ILE A 236 5.81 11.62 15.44
N ASP A 237 6.43 11.80 14.27
CA ASP A 237 7.02 13.06 13.86
C ASP A 237 6.11 13.77 12.86
N PHE A 238 6.18 15.10 12.81
CA PHE A 238 5.39 15.91 11.91
C PHE A 238 6.27 16.58 10.86
N ARG A 239 5.79 16.66 9.62
CA ARG A 239 6.43 17.34 8.51
C ARG A 239 5.42 18.14 7.70
N GLU A 240 5.87 19.25 7.13
CA GLU A 240 5.07 20.06 6.22
C GLU A 240 4.72 19.29 4.95
N GLU A 241 5.66 18.47 4.44
CA GLU A 241 5.47 17.66 3.23
C GLU A 241 6.26 16.35 3.33
N LEU A 242 5.69 15.25 2.83
CA LEU A 242 6.38 13.98 2.67
C LEU A 242 7.02 13.87 1.29
N PRO A 243 8.22 13.26 1.15
CA PRO A 243 8.91 13.13 -0.12
C PRO A 243 8.13 12.24 -1.09
N ARG A 244 7.93 12.76 -2.32
CA ARG A 244 7.22 12.04 -3.37
C ARG A 244 7.98 12.05 -4.69
N HIS A 245 7.84 10.97 -5.44
CA HIS A 245 8.23 10.93 -6.84
C HIS A 245 7.35 11.88 -7.68
N PRO A 246 7.83 12.33 -8.85
CA PRO A 246 7.01 13.11 -9.78
C PRO A 246 5.69 12.44 -10.18
N THR A 247 5.60 11.12 -10.05
CA THR A 247 4.39 10.32 -10.28
C THR A 247 3.37 10.39 -9.14
N GLY A 248 3.69 11.08 -8.05
CA GLY A 248 2.86 11.17 -6.85
C GLY A 248 3.08 10.04 -5.81
N LYS A 249 3.90 9.02 -6.12
CA LYS A 249 4.18 7.91 -5.21
C LYS A 249 5.05 8.38 -4.04
N LEU A 250 4.66 8.03 -2.81
CA LEU A 250 5.45 8.28 -1.60
C LEU A 250 6.84 7.62 -1.69
N TYR A 251 7.89 8.39 -1.40
CA TYR A 251 9.27 7.90 -1.40
C TYR A 251 9.70 7.51 0.03
N LYS A 252 9.00 6.53 0.60
CA LYS A 252 9.16 6.06 1.99
C LYS A 252 10.63 5.72 2.34
N ARG A 253 11.40 5.19 1.38
CA ARG A 253 12.79 4.83 1.60
C ARG A 253 13.64 6.03 2.03
N LEU A 254 13.47 7.21 1.43
CA LEU A 254 14.23 8.41 1.83
C LEU A 254 13.99 8.76 3.28
N LEU A 255 12.72 8.65 3.74
CA LEU A 255 12.39 8.88 5.15
C LEU A 255 13.06 7.84 6.04
N LYS A 256 12.93 6.56 5.71
CA LYS A 256 13.55 5.49 6.51
C LYS A 256 15.07 5.69 6.62
N ASP A 257 15.76 5.98 5.52
CA ASP A 257 17.21 6.15 5.47
C ASP A 257 17.68 7.31 6.40
N GLU A 258 16.91 8.39 6.54
CA GLU A 258 17.21 9.50 7.47
C GLU A 258 17.22 9.05 8.95
N TYR A 259 16.27 8.18 9.35
CA TYR A 259 16.18 7.66 10.73
C TYR A 259 17.19 6.55 11.03
N TRP A 260 17.69 5.89 10.00
CA TRP A 260 18.71 4.86 10.11
C TRP A 260 20.14 5.41 9.99
N ASN A 261 20.29 6.73 9.72
CA ASN A 261 21.59 7.39 9.48
C ASN A 261 22.42 6.72 8.37
N ILE A 262 21.75 6.31 7.27
CA ILE A 262 22.34 5.63 6.11
C ILE A 262 22.40 6.59 4.92
#